data_04b67bd5442feb5fc8329624b1c0c056
#
_entry.id   04b67bd5442feb5fc8329624b1c0c056
#
_cell.length_a   1.000
_cell.length_b   1.000
_cell.length_c   1.000
_cell.angle_alpha   90.00
_cell.angle_beta   90.00
_cell.angle_gamma   90.00
#
_symmetry.space_group_name_H-M   'P 1'
#
loop_
_entity.id
_entity.type
_entity.pdbx_description
1 polymer ?
#
loop_
_entity_poly.entity_id
_entity_poly.type
_entity_poly.pdbx_seq_one_letter_code
_entity_poly.pdbx_strand_id
1 'polypeptide(L)'
;MLRQFRVWRRFRQAVRKASRGDLPHLPGNKDIVVLPCWRRPEFLWHCLDNMTRAEGIDSVHVLFRPDSGFSPDNLEVIQSFADRLSSFEVQSADPCPFRRTKPSANLLLGCLHAAAAAKRYVFLVEEDIMVARDFFTWHRSVHAAAGPLFCSIPVKNRNRLLTLPDEVDGYYLSSGDSCSNGMCFDKRVLQSMVAPHVNMAYLRRPKKYIRRHFPNSPISLGYVEQDGLIRRIQERSTLPIAWPCVPRAFHSGFFGARGGWQNFSRPDGIGESIQDRVQTLADTIYDPDAMRASLERPEFLEDCMPCNLQTPEWKVLRQIEVPMPTAVPA
;
A
#
# COMPACT_ATOMS: atom_id res chain seq x y z
N MET A 1 4.17 -30.57 -19.08
CA MET A 1 4.65 -29.56 -20.05
C MET A 1 3.51 -28.66 -20.59
N LEU A 2 2.44 -29.19 -21.19
CA LEU A 2 1.30 -28.41 -21.75
C LEU A 2 0.60 -27.49 -20.75
N ARG A 3 0.40 -27.94 -19.48
CA ARG A 3 -0.24 -27.14 -18.43
C ARG A 3 0.58 -25.89 -18.08
N GLN A 4 1.91 -26.02 -17.94
CA GLN A 4 2.81 -24.89 -17.65
C GLN A 4 2.86 -23.89 -18.81
N PHE A 5 2.84 -24.37 -20.05
CA PHE A 5 2.80 -23.53 -21.24
C PHE A 5 1.50 -22.70 -21.31
N ARG A 6 0.34 -23.29 -20.97
CA ARG A 6 -0.95 -22.58 -20.90
C ARG A 6 -0.94 -21.49 -19.83
N VAL A 7 -0.42 -21.77 -18.64
CA VAL A 7 -0.28 -20.78 -17.57
C VAL A 7 0.58 -19.62 -18.02
N TRP A 8 1.74 -19.90 -18.61
CA TRP A 8 2.65 -18.88 -19.11
C TRP A 8 2.01 -17.99 -20.21
N ARG A 9 1.29 -18.59 -21.14
CA ARG A 9 0.59 -17.87 -22.21
C ARG A 9 -0.51 -16.95 -21.67
N ARG A 10 -1.32 -17.45 -20.74
CA ARG A 10 -2.38 -16.65 -20.08
C ARG A 10 -1.77 -15.47 -19.31
N PHE A 11 -0.76 -15.72 -18.52
CA PHE A 11 -0.09 -14.68 -17.75
C PHE A 11 0.53 -13.60 -18.66
N ARG A 12 1.21 -14.00 -19.73
CA ARG A 12 1.75 -13.06 -20.73
C ARG A 12 0.65 -12.20 -21.36
N GLN A 13 -0.51 -12.78 -21.64
CA GLN A 13 -1.66 -12.05 -22.17
C GLN A 13 -2.20 -11.05 -21.14
N ALA A 14 -2.34 -11.44 -19.87
CA ALA A 14 -2.77 -10.56 -18.78
C ALA A 14 -1.83 -9.36 -18.62
N VAL A 15 -0.51 -9.59 -18.58
CA VAL A 15 0.50 -8.53 -18.52
C VAL A 15 0.37 -7.55 -19.70
N ARG A 16 0.16 -8.06 -20.92
CA ARG A 16 -0.02 -7.22 -22.12
C ARG A 16 -1.31 -6.39 -22.06
N LYS A 17 -2.41 -6.99 -21.62
CA LYS A 17 -3.68 -6.27 -21.44
C LYS A 17 -3.56 -5.17 -20.40
N ALA A 18 -3.00 -5.49 -19.25
CA ALA A 18 -2.76 -4.52 -18.17
C ALA A 18 -1.93 -3.33 -18.65
N SER A 19 -0.81 -3.59 -19.36
CA SER A 19 0.07 -2.53 -19.88
C SER A 19 -0.58 -1.63 -20.93
N ARG A 20 -1.66 -2.10 -21.58
CA ARG A 20 -2.40 -1.36 -22.61
C ARG A 20 -3.67 -0.69 -22.10
N GLY A 21 -4.03 -0.91 -20.84
CA GLY A 21 -5.31 -0.49 -20.30
C GLY A 21 -6.52 -1.25 -20.88
N ASP A 22 -6.27 -2.39 -21.52
CA ASP A 22 -7.30 -3.24 -22.17
C ASP A 22 -7.83 -4.26 -21.14
N LEU A 23 -8.79 -3.82 -20.32
CA LEU A 23 -9.17 -4.52 -19.09
C LEU A 23 -10.69 -4.52 -18.87
N PRO A 24 -11.22 -5.47 -18.05
CA PRO A 24 -12.65 -5.56 -17.78
C PRO A 24 -13.20 -4.31 -17.12
N HIS A 25 -14.50 -4.11 -17.30
CA HIS A 25 -15.24 -2.90 -16.93
C HIS A 25 -15.33 -2.69 -15.41
N LEU A 26 -14.35 -2.03 -14.84
CA LEU A 26 -14.51 -1.40 -13.53
C LEU A 26 -15.30 -0.09 -13.69
N PRO A 27 -16.05 0.36 -12.65
CA PRO A 27 -16.84 1.58 -12.75
C PRO A 27 -15.93 2.81 -12.89
N GLY A 28 -15.91 3.42 -14.09
CA GLY A 28 -15.03 4.54 -14.46
C GLY A 28 -15.35 5.89 -13.80
N ASN A 29 -16.36 5.96 -12.94
CA ASN A 29 -16.79 7.18 -12.26
C ASN A 29 -16.31 7.29 -10.81
N LYS A 30 -15.59 6.29 -10.29
CA LYS A 30 -15.05 6.24 -8.93
C LYS A 30 -13.53 6.16 -8.92
N ASP A 31 -12.91 6.61 -7.85
CA ASP A 31 -11.54 6.24 -7.54
C ASP A 31 -11.49 4.77 -7.14
N ILE A 32 -10.35 4.12 -7.24
CA ILE A 32 -10.26 2.67 -7.02
C ILE A 32 -9.24 2.35 -5.94
N VAL A 33 -9.65 1.55 -4.95
CA VAL A 33 -8.73 0.87 -4.02
C VAL A 33 -8.37 -0.49 -4.62
N VAL A 34 -7.09 -0.77 -4.74
CA VAL A 34 -6.55 -2.10 -5.01
C VAL A 34 -6.17 -2.73 -3.68
N LEU A 35 -6.85 -3.82 -3.32
CA LEU A 35 -6.65 -4.53 -2.07
C LEU A 35 -6.17 -5.97 -2.34
N PRO A 36 -4.83 -6.19 -2.42
CA PRO A 36 -4.29 -7.53 -2.48
C PRO A 36 -4.52 -8.24 -1.14
N CYS A 37 -5.03 -9.46 -1.17
CA CYS A 37 -5.31 -10.26 0.01
C CYS A 37 -4.90 -11.72 -0.17
N TRP A 38 -4.54 -12.40 0.94
CA TRP A 38 -4.00 -13.75 0.87
C TRP A 38 -4.62 -14.71 1.89
N ARG A 39 -4.08 -14.83 3.11
CA ARG A 39 -4.45 -15.87 4.09
C ARG A 39 -4.60 -15.32 5.50
N ARG A 40 -4.98 -14.08 5.64
CA ARG A 40 -5.06 -13.39 6.92
C ARG A 40 -6.43 -12.73 7.07
N PRO A 41 -7.50 -13.53 7.29
CA PRO A 41 -8.86 -13.00 7.39
C PRO A 41 -9.03 -12.00 8.54
N GLU A 42 -8.29 -12.17 9.65
CA GLU A 42 -8.31 -11.26 10.79
C GLU A 42 -7.79 -9.86 10.39
N PHE A 43 -6.65 -9.80 9.71
CA PHE A 43 -6.11 -8.53 9.23
C PHE A 43 -7.02 -7.88 8.19
N LEU A 44 -7.55 -8.69 7.26
CA LEU A 44 -8.51 -8.21 6.27
C LEU A 44 -9.76 -7.64 6.93
N TRP A 45 -10.26 -8.29 7.98
CA TRP A 45 -11.41 -7.80 8.76
C TRP A 45 -11.13 -6.41 9.33
N HIS A 46 -10.01 -6.23 10.04
CA HIS A 46 -9.62 -4.93 10.61
C HIS A 46 -9.36 -3.87 9.55
N CYS A 47 -8.71 -4.24 8.44
CA CYS A 47 -8.52 -3.35 7.30
C CYS A 47 -9.87 -2.84 6.78
N LEU A 48 -10.84 -3.74 6.56
CA LEU A 48 -12.15 -3.38 6.05
C LEU A 48 -13.00 -2.61 7.06
N ASP A 49 -12.93 -2.97 8.35
CA ASP A 49 -13.66 -2.25 9.39
C ASP A 49 -13.22 -0.79 9.47
N ASN A 50 -11.90 -0.52 9.45
CA ASN A 50 -11.38 0.84 9.40
C ASN A 50 -11.71 1.54 8.09
N MET A 51 -11.51 0.87 6.95
CA MET A 51 -11.72 1.45 5.63
C MET A 51 -13.18 1.83 5.39
N THR A 52 -14.14 1.03 5.84
CA THR A 52 -15.58 1.30 5.67
C THR A 52 -16.09 2.43 6.57
N ARG A 53 -15.33 2.84 7.58
CA ARG A 53 -15.61 4.02 8.40
C ARG A 53 -14.89 5.28 7.90
N ALA A 54 -14.01 5.13 6.92
CA ALA A 54 -13.24 6.26 6.41
C ALA A 54 -14.10 7.20 5.56
N GLU A 55 -13.87 8.50 5.73
CA GLU A 55 -14.56 9.54 4.97
C GLU A 55 -14.24 9.45 3.48
N GLY A 56 -15.27 9.47 2.65
CA GLY A 56 -15.13 9.39 1.20
C GLY A 56 -15.04 7.98 0.64
N ILE A 57 -15.26 6.93 1.45
CA ILE A 57 -15.34 5.53 0.98
C ILE A 57 -16.45 5.34 -0.07
N ASP A 58 -17.57 6.07 0.04
CA ASP A 58 -18.69 5.98 -0.91
C ASP A 58 -18.32 6.37 -2.34
N SER A 59 -17.27 7.18 -2.49
CA SER A 59 -16.75 7.60 -3.79
C SER A 59 -15.67 6.66 -4.35
N VAL A 60 -15.45 5.53 -3.70
CA VAL A 60 -14.41 4.56 -4.04
C VAL A 60 -15.03 3.23 -4.48
N HIS A 61 -14.39 2.56 -5.43
CA HIS A 61 -14.63 1.16 -5.76
C HIS A 61 -13.48 0.31 -5.21
N VAL A 62 -13.79 -0.78 -4.51
CA VAL A 62 -12.78 -1.67 -3.92
C VAL A 62 -12.56 -2.87 -4.82
N LEU A 63 -11.37 -2.98 -5.40
CA LEU A 63 -10.93 -4.11 -6.19
C LEU A 63 -10.12 -5.07 -5.30
N PHE A 64 -10.77 -6.11 -4.78
CA PHE A 64 -10.08 -7.18 -4.09
C PHE A 64 -9.28 -8.04 -5.06
N ARG A 65 -8.01 -8.27 -4.73
CA ARG A 65 -7.07 -9.05 -5.54
C ARG A 65 -6.56 -10.28 -4.76
N PRO A 66 -7.38 -11.34 -4.62
CA PRO A 66 -6.96 -12.58 -3.97
C PRO A 66 -5.73 -13.17 -4.66
N ASP A 67 -4.65 -13.43 -3.90
CA ASP A 67 -3.47 -14.13 -4.43
C ASP A 67 -3.68 -15.67 -4.38
N SER A 68 -2.85 -16.41 -5.06
CA SER A 68 -2.95 -17.87 -5.07
C SER A 68 -2.73 -18.46 -3.66
N GLY A 69 -3.66 -19.27 -3.23
CA GLY A 69 -3.72 -19.82 -1.89
C GLY A 69 -4.52 -18.94 -0.92
N PHE A 70 -5.31 -18.05 -1.44
CA PHE A 70 -6.35 -17.30 -0.76
C PHE A 70 -7.22 -18.21 0.10
N SER A 71 -7.48 -17.80 1.36
CA SER A 71 -8.36 -18.54 2.26
C SER A 71 -9.84 -18.32 1.89
N PRO A 72 -10.70 -19.35 1.94
CA PRO A 72 -12.15 -19.16 1.87
C PRO A 72 -12.67 -18.17 2.92
N ASP A 73 -12.11 -18.15 4.12
CA ASP A 73 -12.50 -17.26 5.22
C ASP A 73 -12.38 -15.79 4.83
N ASN A 74 -11.42 -15.44 3.97
CA ASN A 74 -11.31 -14.08 3.45
C ASN A 74 -12.54 -13.69 2.58
N LEU A 75 -13.17 -14.65 1.87
CA LEU A 75 -14.41 -14.36 1.13
C LEU A 75 -15.57 -14.09 2.07
N GLU A 76 -15.65 -14.83 3.17
CA GLU A 76 -16.67 -14.60 4.22
C GLU A 76 -16.49 -13.23 4.84
N VAL A 77 -15.24 -12.83 5.13
CA VAL A 77 -14.92 -11.48 5.60
C VAL A 77 -15.35 -10.43 4.57
N ILE A 78 -14.98 -10.56 3.29
CA ILE A 78 -15.39 -9.60 2.25
C ILE A 78 -16.92 -9.51 2.18
N GLN A 79 -17.62 -10.62 2.21
CA GLN A 79 -19.09 -10.68 2.16
C GLN A 79 -19.74 -10.00 3.37
N SER A 80 -19.16 -10.15 4.57
CA SER A 80 -19.68 -9.51 5.79
C SER A 80 -19.60 -7.96 5.73
N PHE A 81 -18.79 -7.40 4.85
CA PHE A 81 -18.70 -5.96 4.63
C PHE A 81 -19.42 -5.47 3.36
N ALA A 82 -20.08 -6.35 2.61
CA ALA A 82 -20.70 -6.02 1.33
C ALA A 82 -21.66 -4.82 1.40
N ASP A 83 -22.50 -4.78 2.43
CA ASP A 83 -23.48 -3.70 2.63
C ASP A 83 -22.85 -2.37 3.07
N ARG A 84 -21.60 -2.40 3.54
CA ARG A 84 -20.84 -1.23 3.99
C ARG A 84 -19.95 -0.65 2.88
N LEU A 85 -19.79 -1.37 1.78
CA LEU A 85 -19.03 -0.97 0.61
C LEU A 85 -19.98 -0.52 -0.50
N SER A 86 -19.86 0.73 -0.92
CA SER A 86 -20.72 1.28 -1.98
C SER A 86 -20.54 0.60 -3.34
N SER A 87 -19.38 -0.03 -3.56
CA SER A 87 -19.06 -0.76 -4.80
C SER A 87 -17.78 -1.57 -4.61
N PHE A 88 -17.80 -2.85 -4.98
CA PHE A 88 -16.60 -3.68 -4.96
C PHE A 88 -16.63 -4.80 -6.01
N GLU A 89 -15.46 -5.34 -6.32
CA GLU A 89 -15.28 -6.53 -7.16
C GLU A 89 -14.17 -7.42 -6.58
N VAL A 90 -14.36 -8.73 -6.68
CA VAL A 90 -13.35 -9.73 -6.32
C VAL A 90 -12.76 -10.32 -7.61
N GLN A 91 -11.53 -9.95 -7.92
CA GLN A 91 -10.85 -10.41 -9.12
C GLN A 91 -9.60 -11.22 -8.77
N SER A 92 -9.66 -12.53 -8.98
CA SER A 92 -8.52 -13.40 -8.71
C SER A 92 -7.25 -12.94 -9.44
N ALA A 93 -6.12 -13.06 -8.77
CA ALA A 93 -4.83 -12.77 -9.36
C ALA A 93 -4.57 -13.65 -10.60
N ASP A 94 -3.96 -13.03 -11.60
CA ASP A 94 -3.48 -13.76 -12.76
C ASP A 94 -2.40 -14.78 -12.35
N PRO A 95 -2.43 -16.02 -12.81
CA PRO A 95 -1.54 -17.08 -12.37
C PRO A 95 -0.08 -16.82 -12.80
N CYS A 96 0.65 -16.07 -11.99
CA CYS A 96 2.06 -15.74 -12.24
C CYS A 96 2.94 -17.02 -12.11
N PRO A 97 3.68 -17.41 -13.17
CA PRO A 97 4.54 -18.59 -13.12
C PRO A 97 5.87 -18.34 -12.39
N PHE A 98 6.16 -17.10 -11.97
CA PHE A 98 7.44 -16.72 -11.39
C PHE A 98 7.30 -16.54 -9.88
N ARG A 99 7.77 -17.53 -9.12
CA ARG A 99 7.62 -17.57 -7.65
C ARG A 99 8.08 -16.28 -6.97
N ARG A 100 9.20 -15.71 -7.39
CA ARG A 100 9.81 -14.55 -6.74
C ARG A 100 8.99 -13.25 -6.92
N THR A 101 8.41 -13.06 -8.09
CA THR A 101 7.68 -11.82 -8.43
C THR A 101 6.17 -12.00 -8.41
N LYS A 102 5.68 -13.11 -7.88
CA LYS A 102 4.26 -13.43 -7.87
C LYS A 102 3.43 -12.41 -7.07
N PRO A 103 3.77 -12.07 -5.82
CA PRO A 103 3.06 -11.02 -5.09
C PRO A 103 3.14 -9.66 -5.81
N SER A 104 4.33 -9.27 -6.26
CA SER A 104 4.54 -8.04 -7.01
C SER A 104 3.74 -7.99 -8.31
N ALA A 105 3.58 -9.12 -9.02
CA ALA A 105 2.77 -9.18 -10.23
C ALA A 105 1.29 -8.94 -9.91
N ASN A 106 0.75 -9.57 -8.86
CA ASN A 106 -0.63 -9.37 -8.45
C ASN A 106 -0.91 -7.89 -8.15
N LEU A 107 -0.07 -7.29 -7.32
CA LEU A 107 -0.18 -5.90 -6.90
C LEU A 107 -0.05 -4.93 -8.10
N LEU A 108 1.03 -5.04 -8.87
CA LEU A 108 1.29 -4.14 -10.00
C LEU A 108 0.22 -4.26 -11.10
N LEU A 109 -0.19 -5.48 -11.45
CA LEU A 109 -1.27 -5.68 -12.42
C LEU A 109 -2.60 -5.14 -11.89
N GLY A 110 -2.90 -5.33 -10.61
CA GLY A 110 -4.06 -4.72 -9.95
C GLY A 110 -4.06 -3.20 -10.07
N CYS A 111 -2.94 -2.55 -9.77
CA CYS A 111 -2.80 -1.10 -9.90
C CYS A 111 -2.98 -0.62 -11.35
N LEU A 112 -2.45 -1.34 -12.34
CA LEU A 112 -2.65 -0.99 -13.75
C LEU A 112 -4.09 -1.20 -14.21
N HIS A 113 -4.77 -2.25 -13.73
CA HIS A 113 -6.19 -2.47 -13.93
C HIS A 113 -7.01 -1.31 -13.39
N ALA A 114 -6.75 -0.94 -12.14
CA ALA A 114 -7.40 0.19 -11.50
C ALA A 114 -7.13 1.51 -12.25
N ALA A 115 -5.88 1.76 -12.67
CA ALA A 115 -5.52 2.98 -13.39
C ALA A 115 -6.23 3.13 -14.74
N ALA A 116 -6.57 2.02 -15.41
CA ALA A 116 -7.30 2.06 -16.65
C ALA A 116 -8.75 2.54 -16.47
N ALA A 117 -9.38 2.27 -15.31
CA ALA A 117 -10.79 2.55 -15.04
C ALA A 117 -11.03 3.66 -14.02
N ALA A 118 -10.10 3.93 -13.11
CA ALA A 118 -10.28 4.90 -12.04
C ALA A 118 -10.67 6.28 -12.58
N LYS A 119 -11.53 6.98 -11.84
CA LYS A 119 -11.86 8.39 -12.14
C LYS A 119 -10.58 9.23 -12.16
N ARG A 120 -9.82 9.19 -11.08
CA ARG A 120 -8.55 9.91 -10.95
C ARG A 120 -7.50 9.17 -10.13
N TYR A 121 -7.86 8.68 -8.96
CA TYR A 121 -6.91 8.14 -7.99
C TYR A 121 -7.00 6.63 -7.88
N VAL A 122 -5.85 6.02 -7.68
CA VAL A 122 -5.68 4.60 -7.35
C VAL A 122 -4.99 4.51 -5.99
N PHE A 123 -5.68 3.92 -5.04
CA PHE A 123 -5.15 3.63 -3.70
C PHE A 123 -4.68 2.18 -3.66
N LEU A 124 -3.51 1.96 -3.13
CA LEU A 124 -2.98 0.62 -2.85
C LEU A 124 -3.02 0.39 -1.35
N VAL A 125 -3.96 -0.42 -0.89
CA VAL A 125 -4.15 -0.78 0.51
C VAL A 125 -3.98 -2.29 0.64
N GLU A 126 -2.92 -2.74 1.32
CA GLU A 126 -2.72 -4.17 1.60
C GLU A 126 -3.60 -4.60 2.79
N GLU A 127 -3.91 -5.90 2.91
CA GLU A 127 -4.86 -6.43 3.93
C GLU A 127 -4.45 -6.15 5.39
N ASP A 128 -3.19 -5.77 5.62
CA ASP A 128 -2.64 -5.42 6.93
C ASP A 128 -2.40 -3.92 7.12
N ILE A 129 -3.08 -3.10 6.34
CA ILE A 129 -3.06 -1.64 6.47
C ILE A 129 -4.38 -1.17 7.07
N MET A 130 -4.31 -0.60 8.27
CA MET A 130 -5.43 0.08 8.92
C MET A 130 -5.38 1.56 8.55
N VAL A 131 -6.49 2.08 8.04
CA VAL A 131 -6.55 3.45 7.54
C VAL A 131 -7.26 4.38 8.53
N ALA A 132 -6.81 5.62 8.62
CA ALA A 132 -7.45 6.65 9.42
C ALA A 132 -8.80 7.08 8.81
N ARG A 133 -9.62 7.75 9.62
CA ARG A 133 -10.92 8.25 9.19
C ARG A 133 -10.83 9.18 7.98
N ASP A 134 -9.81 10.04 7.92
CA ASP A 134 -9.59 11.01 6.84
C ASP A 134 -8.67 10.50 5.70
N PHE A 135 -8.35 9.22 5.66
CA PHE A 135 -7.39 8.62 4.73
C PHE A 135 -7.63 9.04 3.27
N PHE A 136 -8.82 8.83 2.72
CA PHE A 136 -9.12 9.13 1.33
C PHE A 136 -9.16 10.64 1.06
N THR A 137 -9.71 11.40 1.99
CA THR A 137 -9.82 12.86 1.88
C THR A 137 -8.45 13.51 2.00
N TRP A 138 -7.59 13.04 2.89
CA TRP A 138 -6.22 13.50 3.01
C TRP A 138 -5.42 13.29 1.70
N HIS A 139 -5.44 12.09 1.14
CA HIS A 139 -4.74 11.82 -0.10
C HIS A 139 -5.19 12.72 -1.25
N ARG A 140 -6.50 12.87 -1.43
CA ARG A 140 -7.05 13.75 -2.46
C ARG A 140 -6.63 15.20 -2.28
N SER A 141 -6.68 15.67 -1.04
CA SER A 141 -6.35 17.05 -0.70
C SER A 141 -4.86 17.33 -0.86
N VAL A 142 -3.99 16.42 -0.46
CA VAL A 142 -2.54 16.60 -0.66
C VAL A 142 -2.15 16.60 -2.14
N HIS A 143 -2.78 15.74 -2.96
CA HIS A 143 -2.58 15.78 -4.40
C HIS A 143 -3.11 17.06 -5.06
N ALA A 144 -4.12 17.68 -4.47
CA ALA A 144 -4.63 18.97 -4.95
C ALA A 144 -3.72 20.13 -4.53
N ALA A 145 -3.18 20.10 -3.33
CA ALA A 145 -2.37 21.18 -2.75
C ALA A 145 -0.91 21.16 -3.24
N ALA A 146 -0.28 20.00 -3.32
CA ALA A 146 1.15 19.86 -3.61
C ALA A 146 1.51 19.93 -5.10
N GLY A 147 0.52 19.92 -6.00
CA GLY A 147 0.77 19.85 -7.44
C GLY A 147 1.13 18.44 -7.93
N PRO A 148 1.99 18.31 -8.96
CA PRO A 148 2.35 17.01 -9.49
C PRO A 148 3.16 16.18 -8.49
N LEU A 149 2.62 15.04 -8.06
CA LEU A 149 3.26 14.06 -7.19
C LEU A 149 3.51 12.76 -7.92
N PHE A 150 4.54 12.03 -7.52
CA PHE A 150 4.67 10.63 -7.88
C PHE A 150 3.59 9.79 -7.18
N CYS A 151 3.49 9.95 -5.87
CA CYS A 151 2.43 9.38 -5.03
C CYS A 151 2.34 10.16 -3.70
N SER A 152 1.33 9.85 -2.92
CA SER A 152 1.27 10.19 -1.50
C SER A 152 1.25 8.91 -0.67
N ILE A 153 1.90 8.93 0.50
CA ILE A 153 2.07 7.79 1.39
C ILE A 153 1.55 8.17 2.77
N PRO A 154 0.63 7.41 3.37
CA PRO A 154 -0.09 7.83 4.57
C PRO A 154 0.63 7.50 5.88
N VAL A 155 1.68 6.69 5.84
CA VAL A 155 2.46 6.33 7.02
C VAL A 155 3.58 7.34 7.25
N LYS A 156 4.05 7.46 8.50
CA LYS A 156 5.18 8.33 8.84
C LYS A 156 6.48 7.75 8.26
N ASN A 157 7.31 8.59 7.66
CA ASN A 157 8.61 8.15 7.16
C ASN A 157 9.56 7.91 8.33
N ARG A 158 9.99 6.68 8.52
CA ARG A 158 10.85 6.24 9.64
C ARG A 158 12.17 6.98 9.73
N ASN A 159 12.73 7.41 8.60
CA ASN A 159 14.03 8.08 8.57
C ASN A 159 13.96 9.56 9.01
N ARG A 160 12.76 10.12 9.20
CA ARG A 160 12.56 11.54 9.51
C ARG A 160 11.70 11.81 10.75
N LEU A 161 11.45 10.78 11.56
CA LEU A 161 10.53 10.82 12.70
C LEU A 161 10.88 11.80 13.80
N LEU A 162 12.15 12.07 13.99
CA LEU A 162 12.63 12.79 15.19
C LEU A 162 12.59 14.32 15.09
N THR A 163 12.22 14.89 13.94
CA THR A 163 12.34 16.34 13.70
C THR A 163 11.07 17.01 13.18
N LEU A 164 10.00 16.25 12.93
CA LEU A 164 8.78 16.82 12.35
C LEU A 164 7.81 17.25 13.45
N PRO A 165 7.21 18.46 13.34
CA PRO A 165 6.13 18.85 14.22
C PRO A 165 4.93 17.92 14.04
N ASP A 166 4.21 17.64 15.14
CA ASP A 166 2.97 16.85 15.13
C ASP A 166 1.79 17.73 14.67
N GLU A 167 1.93 18.36 13.51
CA GLU A 167 0.88 19.15 12.90
C GLU A 167 -0.08 18.24 12.13
N VAL A 168 -1.34 18.23 12.56
CA VAL A 168 -2.38 17.34 12.00
C VAL A 168 -2.61 17.58 10.51
N ASP A 169 -2.58 18.82 10.06
CA ASP A 169 -2.76 19.23 8.67
C ASP A 169 -1.45 19.33 7.88
N GLY A 170 -0.32 19.01 8.53
CA GLY A 170 1.00 19.10 7.93
C GLY A 170 1.31 17.95 6.98
N TYR A 171 1.96 18.28 5.87
CA TYR A 171 2.61 17.32 4.99
C TYR A 171 3.97 17.85 4.53
N TYR A 172 4.85 16.95 4.15
CA TYR A 172 6.13 17.33 3.56
C TYR A 172 6.41 16.54 2.28
N LEU A 173 7.28 17.08 1.45
CA LEU A 173 7.69 16.47 0.20
C LEU A 173 9.08 15.86 0.34
N SER A 174 9.27 14.67 -0.23
CA SER A 174 10.59 14.04 -0.29
C SER A 174 10.81 13.33 -1.63
N SER A 175 12.06 12.98 -1.89
CA SER A 175 12.47 12.13 -3.01
C SER A 175 13.15 10.87 -2.46
N GLY A 176 12.96 9.74 -3.12
CA GLY A 176 13.75 8.54 -2.89
C GLY A 176 13.28 7.55 -1.83
N ASP A 177 12.31 7.90 -1.01
CA ASP A 177 11.77 7.02 0.03
C ASP A 177 10.34 6.61 -0.29
N SER A 178 10.12 5.46 -0.89
CA SER A 178 8.77 4.93 -1.11
C SER A 178 8.56 3.60 -0.39
N CYS A 179 7.34 3.40 0.11
CA CYS A 179 6.87 2.12 0.62
C CYS A 179 5.43 1.87 0.12
N SER A 180 5.02 0.62 -0.04
CA SER A 180 3.68 0.28 -0.56
C SER A 180 2.55 0.44 0.45
N ASN A 181 2.83 0.88 1.66
CA ASN A 181 1.86 0.91 2.76
C ASN A 181 0.80 2.02 2.56
N GLY A 182 -0.30 1.71 1.90
CA GLY A 182 -1.42 2.63 1.73
C GLY A 182 -1.20 3.76 0.69
N MET A 183 -0.36 3.55 -0.32
CA MET A 183 -0.05 4.57 -1.34
C MET A 183 -1.27 5.03 -2.12
N CYS A 184 -1.27 6.31 -2.52
CA CYS A 184 -2.20 6.85 -3.51
C CYS A 184 -1.44 7.42 -4.70
N PHE A 185 -1.89 7.07 -5.90
CA PHE A 185 -1.37 7.56 -7.17
C PHE A 185 -2.44 8.32 -7.95
N ASP A 186 -2.07 9.40 -8.61
CA ASP A 186 -2.84 9.82 -9.79
C ASP A 186 -2.68 8.73 -10.87
N LYS A 187 -3.77 8.29 -11.48
CA LYS A 187 -3.76 7.20 -12.47
C LYS A 187 -2.76 7.45 -13.61
N ARG A 188 -2.51 8.70 -13.97
CA ARG A 188 -1.56 9.08 -15.03
C ARG A 188 -0.13 8.67 -14.70
N VAL A 189 0.26 8.73 -13.42
CA VAL A 189 1.59 8.24 -12.97
C VAL A 189 1.71 6.74 -13.20
N LEU A 190 0.69 5.98 -12.83
CA LEU A 190 0.67 4.53 -13.07
C LEU A 190 0.73 4.21 -14.57
N GLN A 191 -0.05 4.91 -15.39
CA GLN A 191 -0.12 4.68 -16.83
C GLN A 191 1.15 5.10 -17.57
N SER A 192 1.71 6.27 -17.25
CA SER A 192 2.85 6.82 -18.00
C SER A 192 4.21 6.39 -17.46
N MET A 193 4.35 6.19 -16.15
CA MET A 193 5.65 5.92 -15.52
C MET A 193 5.79 4.46 -15.07
N VAL A 194 4.76 3.87 -14.46
CA VAL A 194 4.85 2.51 -13.91
C VAL A 194 4.58 1.44 -14.96
N ALA A 195 3.54 1.61 -15.78
CA ALA A 195 3.12 0.62 -16.77
C ALA A 195 4.23 0.17 -17.74
N PRO A 196 5.11 1.06 -18.27
CA PRO A 196 6.21 0.66 -19.15
C PRO A 196 7.18 -0.35 -18.53
N HIS A 197 7.29 -0.34 -17.19
CA HIS A 197 8.19 -1.20 -16.44
C HIS A 197 7.54 -2.51 -15.97
N VAL A 198 6.21 -2.61 -15.97
CA VAL A 198 5.47 -3.83 -15.62
C VAL A 198 5.34 -4.73 -16.84
N ASN A 199 6.39 -5.47 -17.13
CA ASN A 199 6.48 -6.32 -18.33
C ASN A 199 7.11 -7.67 -18.03
N MET A 200 7.03 -8.60 -19.03
CA MET A 200 7.55 -9.96 -18.87
C MET A 200 9.06 -10.01 -18.60
N ALA A 201 9.85 -9.03 -19.06
CA ALA A 201 11.29 -9.01 -18.81
C ALA A 201 11.59 -8.74 -17.33
N TYR A 202 10.89 -7.78 -16.74
CA TYR A 202 10.95 -7.52 -15.30
C TYR A 202 10.45 -8.72 -14.49
N LEU A 203 9.23 -9.16 -14.74
CA LEU A 203 8.59 -10.22 -13.93
C LEU A 203 9.37 -11.55 -13.97
N ARG A 204 9.99 -11.88 -15.10
CA ARG A 204 10.79 -13.10 -15.24
C ARG A 204 12.19 -13.00 -14.63
N ARG A 205 12.87 -11.87 -14.80
CA ARG A 205 14.27 -11.67 -14.40
C ARG A 205 14.49 -10.27 -13.79
N PRO A 206 13.90 -9.98 -12.63
CA PRO A 206 13.86 -8.63 -12.07
C PRO A 206 15.25 -8.04 -11.86
N LYS A 207 16.22 -8.80 -11.32
CA LYS A 207 17.60 -8.32 -11.15
C LYS A 207 18.26 -7.91 -12.47
N LYS A 208 18.09 -8.73 -13.52
CA LYS A 208 18.67 -8.42 -14.85
C LYS A 208 18.00 -7.20 -15.47
N TYR A 209 16.67 -7.10 -15.31
CA TYR A 209 15.89 -5.96 -15.78
C TYR A 209 16.35 -4.67 -15.09
N ILE A 210 16.46 -4.66 -13.77
CA ILE A 210 16.85 -3.51 -12.99
C ILE A 210 18.27 -3.05 -13.36
N ARG A 211 19.25 -3.96 -13.43
CA ARG A 211 20.61 -3.60 -13.87
C ARG A 211 20.63 -2.92 -15.22
N ARG A 212 19.77 -3.32 -16.15
CA ARG A 212 19.71 -2.77 -17.50
C ARG A 212 19.02 -1.42 -17.55
N HIS A 213 17.90 -1.26 -16.83
CA HIS A 213 17.04 -0.09 -16.95
C HIS A 213 17.29 0.97 -15.87
N PHE A 214 17.94 0.61 -14.78
CA PHE A 214 18.26 1.49 -13.64
C PHE A 214 19.71 1.26 -13.18
N PRO A 215 20.72 1.41 -14.07
CA PRO A 215 22.12 1.05 -13.77
C PRO A 215 22.72 1.88 -12.64
N ASN A 216 22.29 3.13 -12.49
CA ASN A 216 22.82 4.09 -11.53
C ASN A 216 21.95 4.24 -10.27
N SER A 217 20.94 3.38 -10.08
CA SER A 217 20.12 3.45 -8.88
C SER A 217 20.93 3.05 -7.65
N PRO A 218 20.92 3.86 -6.57
CA PRO A 218 21.59 3.53 -5.31
C PRO A 218 20.91 2.40 -4.55
N ILE A 219 19.69 2.03 -4.96
CA ILE A 219 18.91 0.99 -4.29
C ILE A 219 19.53 -0.39 -4.51
N SER A 220 19.76 -1.12 -3.42
CA SER A 220 20.30 -2.47 -3.46
C SER A 220 19.55 -3.39 -4.44
N LEU A 221 20.29 -4.20 -5.19
CA LEU A 221 19.72 -5.25 -6.06
C LEU A 221 19.03 -6.40 -5.27
N GLY A 222 19.06 -6.35 -3.94
CA GLY A 222 18.21 -7.16 -3.06
C GLY A 222 16.74 -6.78 -3.20
N TYR A 223 16.44 -5.49 -3.33
CA TYR A 223 15.09 -4.93 -3.48
C TYR A 223 14.66 -4.95 -4.95
N VAL A 224 14.05 -6.03 -5.38
CA VAL A 224 13.59 -6.21 -6.77
C VAL A 224 12.08 -6.40 -6.89
N GLU A 225 11.40 -6.47 -5.77
CA GLU A 225 9.95 -6.55 -5.63
C GLU A 225 9.31 -5.21 -6.07
N GLN A 226 7.98 -5.10 -5.96
CA GLN A 226 7.22 -3.90 -6.38
C GLN A 226 7.75 -2.60 -5.76
N ASP A 227 8.07 -2.60 -4.46
CA ASP A 227 8.58 -1.41 -3.77
C ASP A 227 9.91 -0.94 -4.37
N GLY A 228 10.82 -1.87 -4.57
CA GLY A 228 12.12 -1.58 -5.17
C GLY A 228 12.01 -1.12 -6.62
N LEU A 229 11.01 -1.58 -7.39
CA LEU A 229 10.75 -1.09 -8.74
C LEU A 229 10.14 0.32 -8.70
N ILE A 230 9.08 0.51 -7.92
CA ILE A 230 8.36 1.79 -7.78
C ILE A 230 9.32 2.89 -7.33
N ARG A 231 10.15 2.60 -6.31
CA ARG A 231 11.16 3.54 -5.82
C ARG A 231 12.15 3.96 -6.90
N ARG A 232 12.65 3.03 -7.72
CA ARG A 232 13.57 3.36 -8.82
C ARG A 232 12.91 4.20 -9.92
N ILE A 233 11.64 3.94 -10.20
CA ILE A 233 10.87 4.74 -11.15
C ILE A 233 10.69 6.14 -10.59
N GLN A 234 10.36 6.27 -9.32
CA GLN A 234 10.21 7.55 -8.63
C GLN A 234 11.50 8.36 -8.65
N GLU A 235 12.64 7.77 -8.25
CA GLU A 235 13.95 8.43 -8.28
C GLU A 235 14.28 9.00 -9.68
N ARG A 236 13.92 8.26 -10.73
CA ARG A 236 14.12 8.69 -12.11
C ARG A 236 13.12 9.75 -12.57
N SER A 237 11.94 9.78 -12.01
CA SER A 237 10.87 10.69 -12.42
C SER A 237 11.07 12.12 -11.95
N THR A 238 11.88 12.35 -10.92
CA THR A 238 12.06 13.62 -10.21
C THR A 238 10.80 14.16 -9.54
N LEU A 239 9.66 13.46 -9.65
CA LEU A 239 8.44 13.84 -8.96
C LEU A 239 8.57 13.54 -7.46
N PRO A 240 8.13 14.45 -6.58
CA PRO A 240 8.18 14.23 -5.16
C PRO A 240 7.13 13.23 -4.69
N ILE A 241 7.35 12.70 -3.50
CA ILE A 241 6.39 11.92 -2.71
C ILE A 241 5.92 12.82 -1.58
N ALA A 242 4.61 12.84 -1.33
CA ALA A 242 4.05 13.52 -0.18
C ALA A 242 3.84 12.57 1.00
N TRP A 243 4.21 13.03 2.20
CA TRP A 243 4.10 12.32 3.46
C TRP A 243 3.36 13.17 4.49
N PRO A 244 2.55 12.59 5.38
CA PRO A 244 1.92 13.33 6.46
C PRO A 244 2.88 13.60 7.61
N CYS A 245 2.70 14.69 8.32
CA CYS A 245 3.33 14.90 9.64
C CYS A 245 2.73 13.94 10.67
N VAL A 246 1.41 13.78 10.65
CA VAL A 246 0.69 12.79 11.46
C VAL A 246 0.21 11.65 10.56
N PRO A 247 0.52 10.38 10.85
CA PRO A 247 0.14 9.24 10.01
C PRO A 247 -1.35 9.14 9.75
N ARG A 248 -1.72 8.69 8.54
CA ARG A 248 -3.11 8.38 8.13
C ARG A 248 -3.31 6.89 7.86
N ALA A 249 -2.32 6.08 8.18
CA ALA A 249 -2.44 4.63 8.16
C ALA A 249 -1.41 4.00 9.09
N PHE A 250 -1.74 2.80 9.54
CA PHE A 250 -0.89 1.96 10.37
C PHE A 250 -0.70 0.60 9.68
N HIS A 251 0.53 0.11 9.66
CA HIS A 251 0.85 -1.21 9.14
C HIS A 251 0.87 -2.23 10.28
N SER A 252 -0.17 -3.06 10.35
CA SER A 252 -0.33 -4.09 11.38
C SER A 252 0.36 -5.43 11.06
N GLY A 253 1.13 -5.48 9.97
CA GLY A 253 1.75 -6.71 9.43
C GLY A 253 2.89 -7.31 10.26
N PHE A 254 3.06 -6.94 11.52
CA PHE A 254 4.07 -7.49 12.41
C PHE A 254 3.87 -9.00 12.73
N PHE A 255 2.69 -9.54 12.46
CA PHE A 255 2.40 -10.97 12.52
C PHE A 255 2.53 -11.69 11.17
N GLY A 256 3.08 -11.04 10.16
CA GLY A 256 3.20 -11.57 8.81
C GLY A 256 4.38 -12.53 8.62
N ALA A 257 4.33 -13.32 7.55
CA ALA A 257 5.39 -14.27 7.17
C ALA A 257 6.77 -13.63 6.92
N ARG A 258 6.84 -12.31 6.75
CA ARG A 258 8.07 -11.55 6.53
C ARG A 258 8.31 -10.45 7.57
N GLY A 259 7.31 -10.11 8.36
CA GLY A 259 7.39 -9.16 9.44
C GLY A 259 7.40 -9.90 10.77
N GLY A 260 8.55 -10.00 11.41
CA GLY A 260 8.59 -10.34 12.83
C GLY A 260 8.47 -9.06 13.65
N TRP A 261 7.88 -9.12 14.83
CA TRP A 261 7.78 -8.01 15.77
C TRP A 261 9.13 -7.29 15.97
N GLN A 262 10.26 -7.99 15.83
CA GLN A 262 11.62 -7.46 15.87
C GLN A 262 11.86 -6.31 14.89
N ASN A 263 11.10 -6.23 13.79
CA ASN A 263 11.16 -5.10 12.87
C ASN A 263 10.41 -3.87 13.37
N PHE A 264 9.55 -4.04 14.37
CA PHE A 264 8.71 -3.01 14.98
C PHE A 264 9.21 -2.60 16.38
N SER A 265 10.08 -3.41 17.00
CA SER A 265 10.70 -3.13 18.31
C SER A 265 11.78 -2.06 18.27
N ARG A 266 12.06 -1.46 17.13
CA ARG A 266 12.97 -0.32 17.03
C ARG A 266 12.27 0.96 17.48
N PRO A 267 12.96 1.87 18.21
CA PRO A 267 12.37 3.07 18.77
C PRO A 267 11.94 4.12 17.74
N ASP A 268 11.64 3.72 16.53
CA ASP A 268 11.42 4.59 15.38
C ASP A 268 9.98 5.14 15.32
N GLY A 269 9.46 5.62 16.46
CA GLY A 269 8.29 6.48 16.50
C GLY A 269 6.96 5.82 16.80
N ILE A 270 6.97 4.62 17.35
CA ILE A 270 5.84 4.05 18.06
C ILE A 270 6.06 4.44 19.53
N GLY A 271 5.09 5.11 20.19
CA GLY A 271 5.21 5.50 21.59
C GLY A 271 5.46 4.26 22.48
N GLU A 272 6.09 4.47 23.64
CA GLU A 272 6.45 3.37 24.58
C GLU A 272 5.24 2.47 24.90
N SER A 273 4.05 3.04 25.06
CA SER A 273 2.81 2.27 25.30
C SER A 273 2.46 1.29 24.17
N ILE A 274 2.77 1.65 22.92
CA ILE A 274 2.55 0.79 21.76
C ILE A 274 3.65 -0.28 21.70
N GLN A 275 4.89 0.05 22.07
CA GLN A 275 5.98 -0.92 22.14
C GLN A 275 5.68 -2.02 23.15
N ASP A 276 5.19 -1.65 24.34
CA ASP A 276 4.81 -2.61 25.38
C ASP A 276 3.67 -3.52 24.93
N ARG A 277 2.69 -2.99 24.22
CA ARG A 277 1.56 -3.77 23.65
C ARG A 277 2.01 -4.68 22.53
N VAL A 278 2.86 -4.21 21.62
CA VAL A 278 3.47 -5.03 20.57
C VAL A 278 4.32 -6.13 21.21
N GLN A 279 5.04 -5.86 22.30
CA GLN A 279 5.79 -6.86 23.05
C GLN A 279 4.84 -7.91 23.67
N THR A 280 3.78 -7.45 24.32
CA THR A 280 2.76 -8.35 24.90
C THR A 280 2.12 -9.24 23.83
N LEU A 281 1.82 -8.70 22.65
CA LEU A 281 1.33 -9.46 21.51
C LEU A 281 2.39 -10.40 20.96
N ALA A 282 3.67 -9.98 20.92
CA ALA A 282 4.77 -10.82 20.47
C ALA A 282 4.97 -12.03 21.37
N ASP A 283 4.80 -11.88 22.65
CA ASP A 283 4.88 -12.97 23.63
C ASP A 283 3.71 -13.97 23.51
N THR A 284 2.61 -13.54 22.91
CA THR A 284 1.41 -14.36 22.61
C THR A 284 1.32 -14.84 21.16
N ILE A 285 2.30 -14.55 20.32
CA ILE A 285 2.32 -14.80 18.86
C ILE A 285 2.06 -16.25 18.46
N TYR A 286 2.34 -17.21 19.32
CA TYR A 286 2.12 -18.64 19.03
C TYR A 286 0.71 -19.10 19.39
N ASP A 287 -0.14 -18.24 19.95
CA ASP A 287 -1.52 -18.52 20.25
C ASP A 287 -2.45 -17.70 19.31
N PRO A 288 -3.01 -18.33 18.26
CA PRO A 288 -3.91 -17.64 17.32
C PRO A 288 -5.16 -17.05 17.97
N ASP A 289 -5.66 -17.67 19.03
CA ASP A 289 -6.86 -17.21 19.73
C ASP A 289 -6.55 -16.01 20.62
N ALA A 290 -5.41 -16.00 21.29
CA ALA A 290 -4.93 -14.85 22.04
C ALA A 290 -4.61 -13.65 21.11
N MET A 291 -4.06 -13.91 19.92
CA MET A 291 -3.82 -12.89 18.88
C MET A 291 -5.17 -12.29 18.43
N ARG A 292 -6.15 -13.14 18.12
CA ARG A 292 -7.49 -12.68 17.71
C ARG A 292 -8.14 -11.84 18.81
N ALA A 293 -8.16 -12.31 20.05
CA ALA A 293 -8.71 -11.58 21.19
C ALA A 293 -8.00 -10.24 21.44
N SER A 294 -6.71 -10.15 21.15
CA SER A 294 -5.94 -8.91 21.28
C SER A 294 -6.23 -7.91 20.17
N LEU A 295 -6.43 -8.39 18.93
CA LEU A 295 -6.84 -7.55 17.80
C LEU A 295 -8.27 -7.04 17.90
N GLU A 296 -9.13 -7.79 18.60
CA GLU A 296 -10.54 -7.42 18.87
C GLU A 296 -10.69 -6.40 20.00
N ARG A 297 -9.64 -6.07 20.74
CA ARG A 297 -9.72 -5.03 21.78
C ARG A 297 -9.77 -3.65 21.14
N PRO A 298 -10.85 -2.88 21.36
CA PRO A 298 -10.97 -1.52 20.82
C PRO A 298 -9.77 -0.65 21.18
N GLU A 299 -9.27 -0.79 22.41
CA GLU A 299 -8.12 0.00 22.93
C GLU A 299 -6.84 -0.24 22.14
N PHE A 300 -6.61 -1.46 21.64
CA PHE A 300 -5.44 -1.75 20.80
C PHE A 300 -5.49 -0.97 19.47
N LEU A 301 -6.65 -0.91 18.86
CA LEU A 301 -6.87 -0.14 17.64
C LEU A 301 -6.80 1.36 17.90
N GLU A 302 -7.37 1.83 19.00
CA GLU A 302 -7.38 3.22 19.39
C GLU A 302 -5.98 3.76 19.65
N ASP A 303 -5.11 2.99 20.30
CA ASP A 303 -3.77 3.42 20.63
C ASP A 303 -2.72 3.13 19.51
N CYS A 304 -2.93 2.09 18.71
CA CYS A 304 -2.08 1.82 17.54
C CYS A 304 -2.34 2.78 16.39
N MET A 305 -3.52 3.37 16.37
CA MET A 305 -3.90 4.40 15.42
C MET A 305 -3.73 5.74 16.13
N PRO A 306 -2.64 6.49 15.93
CA PRO A 306 -2.59 7.91 16.32
C PRO A 306 -3.73 8.69 15.64
N CYS A 307 -4.61 7.98 15.07
CA CYS A 307 -5.74 8.31 14.22
C CYS A 307 -7.06 8.30 14.98
N ASN A 308 -7.08 8.35 16.29
CA ASN A 308 -8.09 9.12 17.01
C ASN A 308 -8.04 10.61 16.62
N LEU A 309 -7.44 10.88 15.48
CA LEU A 309 -7.72 12.04 14.65
C LEU A 309 -9.20 12.02 14.29
N GLN A 310 -10.01 12.17 15.38
CA GLN A 310 -11.47 12.06 15.29
C GLN A 310 -12.06 13.16 14.42
N THR A 311 -11.31 14.18 14.20
CA THR A 311 -11.60 15.19 13.19
C THR A 311 -10.34 15.95 12.92
N PRO A 312 -9.71 15.82 11.80
CA PRO A 312 -8.98 16.97 11.36
C PRO A 312 -10.02 18.01 10.95
N GLU A 313 -10.26 18.96 11.77
CA GLU A 313 -10.73 20.27 11.31
C GLU A 313 -9.60 20.95 10.52
N TRP A 314 -8.75 20.19 9.82
CA TRP A 314 -7.78 20.78 8.92
C TRP A 314 -8.55 21.34 7.70
N LYS A 315 -8.72 22.63 7.70
CA LYS A 315 -9.34 23.36 6.58
C LYS A 315 -8.35 23.67 5.47
N VAL A 316 -7.06 23.66 5.78
CA VAL A 316 -5.98 23.98 4.85
C VAL A 316 -4.77 23.07 5.14
N LEU A 317 -4.38 22.28 4.15
CA LEU A 317 -3.13 21.50 4.23
C LEU A 317 -1.93 22.45 4.17
N ARG A 318 -0.99 22.28 5.09
CA ARG A 318 0.25 23.05 5.16
C ARG A 318 1.43 22.20 4.72
N GLN A 319 2.20 22.72 3.77
CA GLN A 319 3.48 22.12 3.45
C GLN A 319 4.51 22.54 4.49
N ILE A 320 5.13 21.54 5.13
CA ILE A 320 6.20 21.75 6.10
C ILE A 320 7.54 21.53 5.39
N GLU A 321 8.43 22.49 5.48
CA GLU A 321 9.80 22.35 5.01
C GLU A 321 10.60 21.51 6.00
N VAL A 322 11.12 20.39 5.52
CA VAL A 322 11.99 19.52 6.32
C VAL A 322 13.43 19.80 5.92
N PRO A 323 14.27 20.25 6.86
CA PRO A 323 15.68 20.41 6.58
C PRO A 323 16.27 19.11 6.02
N MET A 324 16.97 19.19 4.89
CA MET A 324 17.72 18.04 4.42
C MET A 324 18.72 17.63 5.49
N PRO A 325 18.81 16.34 5.85
CA PRO A 325 19.84 15.89 6.76
C PRO A 325 21.19 16.35 6.18
N THR A 326 21.93 17.11 6.95
CA THR A 326 23.33 17.42 6.62
C THR A 326 24.02 16.09 6.39
N ALA A 327 24.63 15.93 5.22
CA ALA A 327 25.32 14.70 4.86
C ALA A 327 26.23 14.31 6.04
N VAL A 328 25.98 13.12 6.59
CA VAL A 328 26.91 12.54 7.58
C VAL A 328 28.24 12.45 6.86
N PRO A 329 29.31 13.09 7.34
CA PRO A 329 30.63 12.94 6.74
C PRO A 329 30.99 11.46 6.74
N ALA A 330 31.50 10.98 5.59
CA ALA A 330 31.85 9.61 5.31
C ALA A 330 32.93 9.06 6.25
#